data_ecf4f77bdc2d577576841c610ad8533c
#
_entry.id   ecf4f77bdc2d577576841c610ad8533c
#
_cell.length_a   1.000
_cell.length_b   1.000
_cell.length_c   1.000
_cell.angle_alpha   90.00
_cell.angle_beta   90.00
_cell.angle_gamma   90.00
#
_symmetry.space_group_name_H-M   'P 1'
#
loop_
_entity.id
_entity.type
_entity.pdbx_description
1 polymer ?
#
loop_
_entity_poly.entity_id
_entity_poly.type
_entity_poly.pdbx_seq_one_letter_code
_entity_poly.pdbx_strand_id
1 'polypeptide(L)'
;MKHLLLTTIAAVVLVTLSHSLGFAAESLPLPKETPWNLAALKKVPTFEWLRQKSGVHSMLYMGEKYRGKPTRVFAYYASPKTLGKGSDDNVPGIVLVHGGGGTAFSHWVELWAKRGYAAIAMDLAGCGEGRRRLSDGGPNQSHNEMFRTIDEPLENQWSYHAVANVVRGHSLLRSFKEVDANRIALTGISWGGYLTCIVAGVDDRFTVAMPVYGCGYLRENSVWKKEEFGRMTQSQSDKWHRLWDPSRYIGSAKMPVVFLNGTNDFAYPMDSYAKTCKLVQGEKNYSIQLQMQHGHIFDFPEFFLFVDQYIRKGTPLPLVARPIIKKGSVSTTVKSSTKILSANLRYTSGPHEENGKRQWTTVPLIVNSQKIHGAAPPKNATVWYIDVRDERKAVTSSEVMVVNSNPRRVKN
;
A
#
# COMPACT_ATOMS: atom_id res chain seq x y z
N MET A 1 53.54 57.81 -34.92
CA MET A 1 53.54 56.37 -34.70
C MET A 1 52.99 56.08 -33.33
N LYS A 2 51.74 55.74 -33.28
CA LYS A 2 51.05 55.24 -32.03
C LYS A 2 50.19 54.09 -32.45
N HIS A 3 50.51 52.88 -31.99
CA HIS A 3 49.74 51.65 -32.19
C HIS A 3 48.56 51.66 -31.30
N LEU A 4 47.37 51.51 -31.89
CA LEU A 4 46.08 51.29 -31.20
C LEU A 4 45.90 49.80 -31.11
N LEU A 5 45.93 49.20 -29.88
CA LEU A 5 45.51 47.84 -29.61
C LEU A 5 43.99 47.83 -29.41
N LEU A 6 43.29 47.11 -30.29
CA LEU A 6 41.90 46.72 -30.06
C LEU A 6 41.85 45.42 -29.25
N THR A 7 41.39 45.46 -28.05
CA THR A 7 41.05 44.29 -27.24
C THR A 7 39.57 43.92 -27.44
N THR A 8 39.39 42.80 -28.12
CA THR A 8 38.03 42.17 -28.29
C THR A 8 37.74 41.36 -27.06
N ILE A 9 36.74 41.72 -26.28
CA ILE A 9 36.23 40.93 -25.16
C ILE A 9 35.18 39.96 -25.71
N ALA A 10 35.55 38.67 -25.77
CA ALA A 10 34.58 37.60 -26.04
C ALA A 10 33.85 37.24 -24.74
N ALA A 11 32.57 37.58 -24.67
CA ALA A 11 31.68 37.12 -23.60
C ALA A 11 31.31 35.66 -23.82
N VAL A 12 31.92 34.77 -23.05
CA VAL A 12 31.50 33.36 -22.99
C VAL A 12 30.28 33.26 -22.08
N VAL A 13 29.11 33.08 -22.68
CA VAL A 13 27.88 32.75 -21.93
C VAL A 13 27.95 31.27 -21.58
N LEU A 14 28.33 30.97 -20.35
CA LEU A 14 28.19 29.62 -19.77
C LEU A 14 26.72 29.40 -19.45
N VAL A 15 26.00 28.66 -20.30
CA VAL A 15 24.70 28.10 -19.99
C VAL A 15 24.96 26.85 -19.13
N THR A 16 24.89 27.00 -17.81
CA THR A 16 24.85 25.86 -16.89
C THR A 16 23.47 25.23 -16.97
N LEU A 17 23.35 24.16 -17.76
CA LEU A 17 22.25 23.21 -17.64
C LEU A 17 22.38 22.51 -16.29
N SER A 18 21.73 23.04 -15.27
CA SER A 18 21.50 22.31 -14.03
C SER A 18 20.51 21.19 -14.31
N HIS A 19 21.02 20.04 -14.71
CA HIS A 19 20.30 18.79 -14.59
C HIS A 19 20.18 18.53 -13.07
N SER A 20 19.04 18.89 -12.48
CA SER A 20 18.65 18.35 -11.18
C SER A 20 18.40 16.86 -11.39
N LEU A 21 19.46 16.06 -11.24
CA LEU A 21 19.35 14.67 -10.89
C LEU A 21 18.61 14.64 -9.57
N GLY A 22 17.27 14.48 -9.63
CA GLY A 22 16.46 14.18 -8.46
C GLY A 22 16.96 12.83 -7.93
N PHE A 23 17.85 12.86 -6.95
CA PHE A 23 18.13 11.67 -6.15
C PHE A 23 16.79 11.25 -5.56
N ALA A 24 16.28 10.08 -5.97
CA ALA A 24 15.18 9.45 -5.26
C ALA A 24 15.62 9.33 -3.80
N ALA A 25 14.84 9.86 -2.88
CA ALA A 25 15.17 9.77 -1.47
C ALA A 25 15.36 8.29 -1.10
N GLU A 26 16.47 7.98 -0.43
CA GLU A 26 16.75 6.61 -0.03
C GLU A 26 15.69 6.11 0.95
N SER A 27 15.29 4.85 0.81
CA SER A 27 14.37 4.21 1.74
C SER A 27 14.99 4.17 3.15
N LEU A 28 14.14 4.23 4.17
CA LEU A 28 14.59 4.07 5.55
C LEU A 28 15.18 2.67 5.75
N PRO A 29 16.19 2.49 6.61
CA PRO A 29 16.72 1.17 6.90
C PRO A 29 15.66 0.31 7.59
N LEU A 30 15.66 -0.99 7.32
CA LEU A 30 14.92 -1.96 8.10
C LEU A 30 15.34 -1.90 9.58
N PRO A 31 14.44 -2.23 10.53
CA PRO A 31 14.86 -2.49 11.90
C PRO A 31 16.03 -3.47 11.93
N LYS A 32 17.04 -3.22 12.78
CA LYS A 32 18.22 -4.09 12.92
C LYS A 32 17.82 -5.56 13.18
N GLU A 33 16.76 -5.75 13.94
CA GLU A 33 16.17 -7.05 14.23
C GLU A 33 14.76 -7.09 13.69
N THR A 34 14.46 -8.10 12.89
CA THR A 34 13.10 -8.41 12.42
C THR A 34 12.66 -9.75 13.01
N PRO A 35 11.36 -9.98 13.22
CA PRO A 35 10.87 -11.27 13.71
C PRO A 35 11.21 -12.46 12.80
N TRP A 36 11.49 -12.21 11.54
CA TRP A 36 11.61 -13.25 10.50
C TRP A 36 13.06 -13.48 10.07
N ASN A 37 13.37 -14.74 9.79
CA ASN A 37 14.53 -15.07 8.97
C ASN A 37 14.20 -14.85 7.48
N LEU A 38 14.38 -13.61 7.01
CA LEU A 38 14.01 -13.20 5.64
C LEU A 38 14.73 -14.02 4.57
N ALA A 39 15.98 -14.42 4.80
CA ALA A 39 16.73 -15.24 3.86
C ALA A 39 16.09 -16.66 3.69
N ALA A 40 15.57 -17.22 4.77
CA ALA A 40 14.85 -18.51 4.72
C ALA A 40 13.48 -18.35 4.04
N LEU A 41 12.74 -17.27 4.32
CA LEU A 41 11.42 -17.00 3.71
C LEU A 41 11.52 -16.76 2.21
N LYS A 42 12.64 -16.19 1.73
CA LYS A 42 12.89 -15.93 0.30
C LYS A 42 13.23 -17.21 -0.50
N LYS A 43 13.43 -18.36 0.15
CA LYS A 43 13.55 -19.65 -0.52
C LYS A 43 12.17 -20.16 -0.98
N VAL A 44 12.14 -20.86 -2.10
CA VAL A 44 10.91 -21.46 -2.63
C VAL A 44 10.42 -22.54 -1.66
N PRO A 45 9.19 -22.45 -1.14
CA PRO A 45 8.64 -23.50 -0.29
C PRO A 45 8.29 -24.74 -1.11
N THR A 46 8.33 -25.92 -0.50
CA THR A 46 7.70 -27.10 -1.10
C THR A 46 6.19 -26.89 -1.18
N PHE A 47 5.57 -27.41 -2.23
CA PHE A 47 4.15 -27.25 -2.45
C PHE A 47 3.56 -28.46 -3.17
N GLU A 48 2.25 -28.61 -3.12
CA GLU A 48 1.49 -29.63 -3.85
C GLU A 48 0.24 -29.00 -4.48
N TRP A 49 -0.07 -29.39 -5.70
CA TRP A 49 -1.31 -29.03 -6.35
C TRP A 49 -2.46 -29.89 -5.81
N LEU A 50 -3.55 -29.24 -5.38
CA LEU A 50 -4.79 -29.93 -5.02
C LEU A 50 -5.71 -30.10 -6.23
N ARG A 51 -5.74 -29.10 -7.09
CA ARG A 51 -6.54 -29.09 -8.31
C ARG A 51 -5.83 -28.30 -9.41
N GLN A 52 -5.68 -28.95 -10.58
CA GLN A 52 -5.11 -28.37 -11.79
C GLN A 52 -6.05 -28.53 -12.99
N LYS A 53 -7.36 -28.41 -12.79
CA LYS A 53 -8.33 -28.38 -13.90
C LYS A 53 -8.29 -27.01 -14.57
N SER A 54 -8.83 -26.92 -15.81
CA SER A 54 -9.02 -25.63 -16.48
C SER A 54 -9.66 -24.60 -15.56
N GLY A 55 -9.16 -23.36 -15.58
CA GLY A 55 -9.59 -22.28 -14.73
C GLY A 55 -8.65 -21.98 -13.56
N VAL A 56 -9.21 -21.75 -12.40
CA VAL A 56 -8.44 -21.45 -11.17
C VAL A 56 -7.91 -22.75 -10.57
N HIS A 57 -6.60 -22.82 -10.37
CA HIS A 57 -5.92 -23.91 -9.68
C HIS A 57 -5.92 -23.68 -8.17
N SER A 58 -5.77 -24.74 -7.39
CA SER A 58 -5.56 -24.66 -5.95
C SER A 58 -4.39 -25.51 -5.50
N MET A 59 -3.70 -25.06 -4.44
CA MET A 59 -2.51 -25.70 -3.93
C MET A 59 -2.38 -25.54 -2.42
N LEU A 60 -1.49 -26.34 -1.83
CA LEU A 60 -0.95 -26.14 -0.49
C LEU A 60 0.56 -25.93 -0.60
N TYR A 61 1.11 -24.96 0.12
CA TYR A 61 2.54 -24.79 0.27
C TYR A 61 2.95 -24.73 1.75
N MET A 62 4.21 -25.07 2.04
CA MET A 62 4.72 -25.11 3.41
C MET A 62 4.83 -23.71 4.00
N GLY A 63 4.18 -23.51 5.15
CA GLY A 63 4.31 -22.33 6.02
C GLY A 63 5.41 -22.48 7.07
N GLU A 64 5.42 -21.57 8.05
CA GLU A 64 6.26 -21.67 9.23
C GLU A 64 5.66 -22.65 10.26
N LYS A 65 6.50 -23.15 11.18
CA LYS A 65 5.99 -24.02 12.26
C LYS A 65 5.10 -23.22 13.22
N TYR A 66 3.96 -23.80 13.57
CA TYR A 66 3.06 -23.26 14.57
C TYR A 66 2.97 -24.22 15.76
N ARG A 67 3.31 -23.74 16.96
CA ARG A 67 3.38 -24.56 18.19
C ARG A 67 4.24 -25.81 17.97
N GLY A 68 5.39 -25.63 17.31
CA GLY A 68 6.35 -26.69 17.00
C GLY A 68 5.98 -27.64 15.86
N LYS A 69 4.76 -27.56 15.30
CA LYS A 69 4.27 -28.42 14.23
C LYS A 69 4.40 -27.76 12.85
N PRO A 70 4.76 -28.50 11.79
CA PRO A 70 4.73 -27.99 10.42
C PRO A 70 3.33 -27.51 10.05
N THR A 71 3.25 -26.44 9.23
CA THR A 71 1.97 -25.95 8.73
C THR A 71 1.94 -25.90 7.22
N ARG A 72 0.71 -25.97 6.64
CA ARG A 72 0.47 -25.72 5.23
C ARG A 72 -0.47 -24.55 5.03
N VAL A 73 -0.24 -23.84 3.93
CA VAL A 73 -0.98 -22.64 3.54
C VAL A 73 -1.72 -22.93 2.24
N PHE A 74 -3.02 -22.77 2.26
CA PHE A 74 -3.84 -22.89 1.08
C PHE A 74 -3.73 -21.66 0.19
N ALA A 75 -3.66 -21.85 -1.13
CA ALA A 75 -3.66 -20.78 -2.11
C ALA A 75 -4.41 -21.15 -3.39
N TYR A 76 -5.01 -20.13 -4.01
CA TYR A 76 -5.44 -20.17 -5.40
C TYR A 76 -4.38 -19.56 -6.31
N TYR A 77 -4.29 -20.13 -7.52
CA TYR A 77 -3.45 -19.64 -8.60
C TYR A 77 -4.25 -19.61 -9.91
N ALA A 78 -4.03 -18.57 -10.70
CA ALA A 78 -4.50 -18.51 -12.08
C ALA A 78 -3.52 -17.70 -12.94
N SER A 79 -3.46 -18.06 -14.21
CA SER A 79 -2.71 -17.35 -15.25
C SER A 79 -3.54 -17.28 -16.53
N PRO A 80 -3.15 -16.52 -17.55
CA PRO A 80 -3.84 -16.54 -18.84
C PRO A 80 -4.01 -17.96 -19.41
N LYS A 81 -2.97 -18.80 -19.32
CA LYS A 81 -3.01 -20.17 -19.81
C LYS A 81 -4.00 -21.05 -19.05
N THR A 82 -4.04 -20.95 -17.71
CA THR A 82 -4.97 -21.77 -16.92
C THR A 82 -6.43 -21.42 -17.24
N LEU A 83 -6.69 -20.17 -17.69
CA LEU A 83 -8.00 -19.71 -18.14
C LEU A 83 -8.27 -20.02 -19.64
N GLY A 84 -7.37 -20.76 -20.31
CA GLY A 84 -7.50 -21.02 -21.76
C GLY A 84 -7.28 -19.80 -22.66
N LYS A 85 -6.58 -18.76 -22.15
CA LYS A 85 -6.33 -17.52 -22.88
C LYS A 85 -4.85 -17.36 -23.24
N GLY A 86 -4.43 -17.97 -24.37
CA GLY A 86 -3.08 -17.82 -24.90
C GLY A 86 -2.01 -18.64 -24.18
N SER A 87 -0.75 -18.24 -24.34
CA SER A 87 0.42 -18.85 -23.69
C SER A 87 0.83 -18.05 -22.44
N ASP A 88 1.50 -18.72 -21.52
CA ASP A 88 2.14 -18.10 -20.36
C ASP A 88 3.65 -17.99 -20.63
N ASP A 89 4.06 -17.08 -21.48
CA ASP A 89 5.47 -16.82 -21.71
C ASP A 89 5.87 -15.51 -21.03
N ASN A 90 6.65 -15.63 -19.95
CA ASN A 90 7.21 -14.48 -19.24
C ASN A 90 6.13 -13.46 -18.80
N VAL A 91 5.00 -13.98 -18.26
CA VAL A 91 3.90 -13.13 -17.79
C VAL A 91 4.21 -12.44 -16.46
N PRO A 92 3.77 -11.21 -16.24
CA PRO A 92 3.94 -10.56 -14.94
C PRO A 92 3.12 -11.25 -13.86
N GLY A 93 3.56 -11.12 -12.61
CA GLY A 93 2.89 -11.71 -11.45
C GLY A 93 2.19 -10.71 -10.54
N ILE A 94 1.26 -11.21 -9.70
CA ILE A 94 0.67 -10.44 -8.62
C ILE A 94 0.36 -11.32 -7.41
N VAL A 95 0.69 -10.82 -6.23
CA VAL A 95 0.36 -11.43 -4.94
C VAL A 95 -0.80 -10.68 -4.31
N LEU A 96 -1.86 -11.40 -3.94
CA LEU A 96 -3.15 -10.87 -3.49
C LEU A 96 -3.41 -11.28 -2.04
N VAL A 97 -3.52 -10.29 -1.15
CA VAL A 97 -3.58 -10.52 0.31
C VAL A 97 -4.94 -10.10 0.86
N HIS A 98 -5.69 -11.06 1.43
CA HIS A 98 -7.03 -10.79 1.96
C HIS A 98 -7.00 -10.06 3.30
N GLY A 99 -8.12 -9.41 3.64
CA GLY A 99 -8.36 -8.72 4.88
C GLY A 99 -8.91 -9.61 5.99
N GLY A 100 -9.31 -8.99 7.09
CA GLY A 100 -9.95 -9.67 8.22
C GLY A 100 -11.26 -10.34 7.82
N GLY A 101 -11.49 -11.54 8.35
CA GLY A 101 -12.66 -12.35 7.99
C GLY A 101 -12.66 -12.86 6.56
N GLY A 102 -11.56 -12.60 5.79
CA GLY A 102 -11.37 -13.07 4.43
C GLY A 102 -10.86 -14.51 4.33
N THR A 103 -10.47 -14.87 3.13
CA THR A 103 -9.87 -16.17 2.76
C THR A 103 -9.08 -15.97 1.47
N ALA A 104 -8.44 -17.00 0.96
CA ALA A 104 -7.99 -17.01 -0.43
C ALA A 104 -9.22 -16.85 -1.35
N PHE A 105 -9.24 -15.80 -2.17
CA PHE A 105 -10.35 -15.53 -3.08
C PHE A 105 -10.03 -15.98 -4.51
N SER A 106 -10.73 -17.02 -5.00
CA SER A 106 -10.54 -17.54 -6.35
C SER A 106 -10.87 -16.51 -7.44
N HIS A 107 -11.90 -15.70 -7.23
CA HIS A 107 -12.29 -14.66 -8.20
C HIS A 107 -11.23 -13.54 -8.32
N TRP A 108 -10.39 -13.30 -7.32
CA TRP A 108 -9.31 -12.32 -7.40
C TRP A 108 -8.21 -12.80 -8.36
N VAL A 109 -7.77 -14.05 -8.23
CA VAL A 109 -6.75 -14.58 -9.15
C VAL A 109 -7.29 -14.67 -10.58
N GLU A 110 -8.56 -15.01 -10.74
CA GLU A 110 -9.23 -15.03 -12.04
C GLU A 110 -9.30 -13.64 -12.68
N LEU A 111 -9.64 -12.61 -11.91
CA LEU A 111 -9.69 -11.20 -12.35
C LEU A 111 -8.34 -10.75 -12.92
N TRP A 112 -7.26 -11.02 -12.21
CA TRP A 112 -5.93 -10.64 -12.65
C TRP A 112 -5.40 -11.51 -13.80
N ALA A 113 -5.72 -12.79 -13.80
CA ALA A 113 -5.38 -13.68 -14.91
C ALA A 113 -6.07 -13.29 -16.21
N LYS A 114 -7.33 -12.86 -16.16
CA LYS A 114 -8.05 -12.27 -17.33
C LYS A 114 -7.37 -11.01 -17.88
N ARG A 115 -6.60 -10.31 -17.04
CA ARG A 115 -5.80 -9.13 -17.41
C ARG A 115 -4.38 -9.47 -17.85
N GLY A 116 -4.03 -10.76 -17.90
CA GLY A 116 -2.73 -11.23 -18.38
C GLY A 116 -1.65 -11.28 -17.30
N TYR A 117 -2.00 -11.50 -16.04
CA TYR A 117 -1.08 -11.69 -14.92
C TYR A 117 -1.15 -13.14 -14.41
N ALA A 118 -0.04 -13.69 -13.95
CA ALA A 118 -0.06 -14.84 -13.07
C ALA A 118 -0.36 -14.36 -11.65
N ALA A 119 -1.42 -14.85 -11.05
CA ALA A 119 -1.91 -14.36 -9.76
C ALA A 119 -1.93 -15.47 -8.71
N ILE A 120 -1.49 -15.15 -7.48
CA ILE A 120 -1.61 -16.03 -6.32
C ILE A 120 -2.35 -15.31 -5.20
N ALA A 121 -3.32 -15.99 -4.57
CA ALA A 121 -4.04 -15.52 -3.39
C ALA A 121 -4.01 -16.60 -2.33
N MET A 122 -3.40 -16.33 -1.17
CA MET A 122 -3.27 -17.30 -0.08
C MET A 122 -4.26 -17.04 1.05
N ASP A 123 -4.60 -18.09 1.79
CA ASP A 123 -5.33 -18.01 3.05
C ASP A 123 -4.37 -17.68 4.21
N LEU A 124 -4.77 -16.75 5.05
CA LEU A 124 -3.99 -16.27 6.19
C LEU A 124 -4.68 -16.57 7.54
N ALA A 125 -5.71 -17.42 7.51
CA ALA A 125 -6.46 -17.83 8.68
C ALA A 125 -6.29 -19.31 9.02
N GLY A 126 -5.34 -20.01 8.33
CA GLY A 126 -5.09 -21.43 8.49
C GLY A 126 -6.23 -22.30 7.95
N CYS A 127 -6.99 -21.80 6.97
CA CYS A 127 -8.08 -22.51 6.33
C CYS A 127 -7.71 -22.92 4.90
N GLY A 128 -8.43 -23.93 4.41
CA GLY A 128 -8.39 -24.38 3.02
C GLY A 128 -9.59 -23.91 2.23
N GLU A 129 -9.89 -24.62 1.15
CA GLU A 129 -11.02 -24.32 0.27
C GLU A 129 -12.35 -24.23 1.05
N GLY A 130 -13.15 -23.21 0.73
CA GLY A 130 -14.43 -22.98 1.40
C GLY A 130 -14.29 -22.58 2.88
N ARG A 131 -13.17 -22.04 3.29
CA ARG A 131 -12.85 -21.58 4.67
C ARG A 131 -12.85 -22.73 5.70
N ARG A 132 -12.69 -23.97 5.29
CA ARG A 132 -12.59 -25.10 6.19
C ARG A 132 -11.21 -25.12 6.85
N ARG A 133 -11.19 -25.18 8.17
CA ARG A 133 -9.93 -25.24 8.94
C ARG A 133 -9.09 -26.43 8.48
N LEU A 134 -7.83 -26.17 8.14
CA LEU A 134 -6.86 -27.24 7.90
C LEU A 134 -6.39 -27.86 9.21
N SER A 135 -6.22 -29.16 9.25
CA SER A 135 -5.68 -29.86 10.43
C SER A 135 -4.26 -29.43 10.79
N ASP A 136 -3.50 -29.00 9.79
CA ASP A 136 -2.15 -28.46 9.88
C ASP A 136 -2.05 -27.00 9.44
N GLY A 137 -3.14 -26.26 9.56
CA GLY A 137 -3.13 -24.82 9.30
C GLY A 137 -2.42 -24.03 10.40
N GLY A 138 -1.80 -22.89 10.05
CA GLY A 138 -1.24 -21.93 10.99
C GLY A 138 -2.30 -21.30 11.90
N PRO A 139 -1.99 -20.26 12.69
CA PRO A 139 -2.95 -19.59 13.58
C PRO A 139 -4.14 -19.01 12.80
N ASN A 140 -5.30 -18.92 13.44
CA ASN A 140 -6.47 -18.28 12.84
C ASN A 140 -6.35 -16.74 12.91
N GLN A 141 -7.18 -16.04 12.13
CA GLN A 141 -7.22 -14.57 12.08
C GLN A 141 -8.28 -14.02 13.06
N SER A 142 -8.22 -14.41 14.34
CA SER A 142 -9.07 -13.83 15.38
C SER A 142 -8.32 -12.70 16.11
N HIS A 143 -9.06 -11.81 16.75
CA HIS A 143 -8.47 -10.77 17.59
C HIS A 143 -7.57 -11.35 18.71
N ASN A 144 -7.92 -12.53 19.22
CA ASN A 144 -7.08 -13.24 20.17
C ASN A 144 -5.68 -13.51 19.61
N GLU A 145 -5.61 -14.15 18.43
CA GLU A 145 -4.35 -14.51 17.77
C GLU A 145 -3.58 -13.31 17.23
N MET A 146 -4.28 -12.22 16.89
CA MET A 146 -3.70 -11.00 16.34
C MET A 146 -3.12 -10.06 17.41
N PHE A 147 -3.70 -10.05 18.62
CA PHE A 147 -3.38 -9.07 19.65
C PHE A 147 -3.00 -9.70 21.00
N ARG A 148 -3.73 -10.72 21.46
CA ARG A 148 -3.64 -11.19 22.86
C ARG A 148 -2.57 -12.25 23.06
N THR A 149 -2.02 -12.79 21.99
CA THR A 149 -0.87 -13.72 22.02
C THR A 149 0.48 -13.02 22.05
N ILE A 150 0.53 -11.71 22.33
CA ILE A 150 1.76 -10.90 22.22
C ILE A 150 2.88 -11.38 23.17
N ASP A 151 2.54 -12.07 24.25
CA ASP A 151 3.52 -12.63 25.17
C ASP A 151 3.95 -14.07 24.85
N GLU A 152 3.26 -14.72 23.90
CA GLU A 152 3.69 -16.02 23.38
C GLU A 152 4.96 -15.91 22.52
N PRO A 153 5.66 -17.03 22.25
CA PRO A 153 6.73 -17.08 21.25
C PRO A 153 6.30 -16.47 19.92
N LEU A 154 7.22 -15.78 19.24
CA LEU A 154 6.91 -15.05 17.99
C LEU A 154 6.29 -15.94 16.92
N GLU A 155 6.83 -17.15 16.78
CA GLU A 155 6.38 -18.19 15.85
C GLU A 155 5.00 -18.78 16.17
N ASN A 156 4.38 -18.38 17.28
CA ASN A 156 3.00 -18.73 17.61
C ASN A 156 2.00 -17.61 17.33
N GLN A 157 2.47 -16.42 16.91
CA GLN A 157 1.63 -15.24 16.71
C GLN A 157 1.16 -15.12 15.25
N TRP A 158 -0.08 -14.70 15.06
CA TRP A 158 -0.67 -14.60 13.72
C TRP A 158 0.13 -13.70 12.75
N SER A 159 0.57 -12.54 13.20
CA SER A 159 1.30 -11.59 12.34
C SER A 159 2.62 -12.17 11.84
N TYR A 160 3.30 -13.01 12.63
CA TYR A 160 4.48 -13.75 12.20
C TYR A 160 4.17 -14.64 11.00
N HIS A 161 3.14 -15.48 11.13
CA HIS A 161 2.72 -16.41 10.08
C HIS A 161 2.18 -15.69 8.85
N ALA A 162 1.36 -14.66 9.03
CA ALA A 162 0.73 -13.95 7.93
C ALA A 162 1.77 -13.31 7.00
N VAL A 163 2.77 -12.60 7.56
CA VAL A 163 3.88 -12.02 6.77
C VAL A 163 4.73 -13.12 6.13
N ALA A 164 5.10 -14.16 6.89
CA ALA A 164 5.89 -15.26 6.36
C ALA A 164 5.18 -15.96 5.19
N ASN A 165 3.87 -16.18 5.29
CA ASN A 165 3.08 -16.83 4.26
C ASN A 165 2.99 -15.99 2.98
N VAL A 166 2.89 -14.65 3.08
CA VAL A 166 2.91 -13.77 1.91
C VAL A 166 4.28 -13.80 1.23
N VAL A 167 5.39 -13.71 1.98
CA VAL A 167 6.76 -13.77 1.42
C VAL A 167 7.04 -15.12 0.76
N ARG A 168 6.59 -16.24 1.39
CA ARG A 168 6.71 -17.59 0.80
C ARG A 168 5.85 -17.76 -0.45
N GLY A 169 4.61 -17.25 -0.44
CA GLY A 169 3.74 -17.23 -1.61
C GLY A 169 4.34 -16.43 -2.77
N HIS A 170 5.00 -15.31 -2.48
CA HIS A 170 5.79 -14.56 -3.46
C HIS A 170 6.95 -15.40 -4.01
N SER A 171 7.72 -16.04 -3.14
CA SER A 171 8.85 -16.90 -3.55
C SER A 171 8.38 -18.07 -4.43
N LEU A 172 7.22 -18.65 -4.10
CA LEU A 172 6.59 -19.69 -4.90
C LEU A 172 6.16 -19.18 -6.29
N LEU A 173 5.44 -18.04 -6.35
CA LEU A 173 5.02 -17.44 -7.62
C LEU A 173 6.23 -17.13 -8.52
N ARG A 174 7.30 -16.62 -7.96
CA ARG A 174 8.56 -16.32 -8.66
C ARG A 174 9.24 -17.56 -9.26
N SER A 175 8.96 -18.75 -8.72
CA SER A 175 9.59 -20.00 -9.17
C SER A 175 8.89 -20.65 -10.35
N PHE A 176 7.69 -20.19 -10.71
CA PHE A 176 6.98 -20.73 -11.85
C PHE A 176 7.63 -20.27 -13.16
N LYS A 177 7.89 -21.20 -14.06
CA LYS A 177 8.65 -20.95 -15.30
C LYS A 177 8.02 -19.89 -16.21
N GLU A 178 6.70 -19.82 -16.18
CA GLU A 178 5.91 -18.89 -16.95
C GLU A 178 5.93 -17.45 -16.40
N VAL A 179 6.36 -17.26 -15.16
CA VAL A 179 6.28 -15.96 -14.47
C VAL A 179 7.59 -15.18 -14.61
N ASP A 180 7.50 -13.92 -15.00
CA ASP A 180 8.62 -12.99 -14.91
C ASP A 180 8.86 -12.60 -13.44
N ALA A 181 9.89 -13.21 -12.87
CA ALA A 181 10.27 -12.99 -11.47
C ALA A 181 10.63 -11.53 -11.14
N ASN A 182 10.88 -10.68 -12.12
CA ASN A 182 11.24 -9.27 -11.94
C ASN A 182 10.05 -8.31 -12.15
N ARG A 183 8.87 -8.84 -12.47
CA ARG A 183 7.66 -8.05 -12.71
C ARG A 183 6.49 -8.56 -11.87
N ILE A 184 6.62 -8.48 -10.54
CA ILE A 184 5.59 -8.96 -9.61
C ILE A 184 5.10 -7.81 -8.73
N ALA A 185 3.78 -7.61 -8.70
CA ALA A 185 3.09 -6.65 -7.85
C ALA A 185 2.61 -7.30 -6.54
N LEU A 186 2.46 -6.46 -5.51
CA LEU A 186 1.85 -6.82 -4.23
C LEU A 186 0.66 -5.92 -3.95
N THR A 187 -0.48 -6.50 -3.59
CA THR A 187 -1.63 -5.74 -3.08
C THR A 187 -2.42 -6.53 -2.05
N GLY A 188 -3.07 -5.82 -1.15
CA GLY A 188 -3.95 -6.41 -0.15
C GLY A 188 -4.90 -5.39 0.44
N ILE A 189 -6.02 -5.88 0.97
CA ILE A 189 -7.14 -5.08 1.44
C ILE A 189 -7.30 -5.21 2.96
N SER A 190 -7.51 -4.09 3.67
CA SER A 190 -7.74 -4.07 5.11
C SER A 190 -6.55 -4.65 5.88
N TRP A 191 -6.72 -5.74 6.64
CA TRP A 191 -5.59 -6.46 7.21
C TRP A 191 -4.58 -6.93 6.15
N GLY A 192 -5.04 -7.21 4.92
CA GLY A 192 -4.15 -7.45 3.78
C GLY A 192 -3.38 -6.20 3.37
N GLY A 193 -3.99 -5.01 3.45
CA GLY A 193 -3.30 -3.73 3.25
C GLY A 193 -2.27 -3.45 4.35
N TYR A 194 -2.60 -3.75 5.61
CA TYR A 194 -1.67 -3.75 6.73
C TYR A 194 -0.46 -4.68 6.45
N LEU A 195 -0.72 -5.92 6.03
CA LEU A 195 0.34 -6.87 5.66
C LEU A 195 1.14 -6.40 4.44
N THR A 196 0.48 -5.78 3.45
CA THR A 196 1.15 -5.20 2.29
C THR A 196 2.18 -4.14 2.70
N CYS A 197 1.85 -3.29 3.68
CA CYS A 197 2.79 -2.31 4.22
C CYS A 197 4.01 -2.97 4.90
N ILE A 198 3.83 -4.06 5.65
CA ILE A 198 4.94 -4.78 6.28
C ILE A 198 5.78 -5.47 5.22
N VAL A 199 5.13 -6.24 4.34
CA VAL A 199 5.81 -7.04 3.32
C VAL A 199 6.57 -6.17 2.32
N ALA A 200 6.02 -5.02 1.91
CA ALA A 200 6.74 -4.06 1.06
C ALA A 200 8.05 -3.57 1.69
N GLY A 201 8.10 -3.47 3.03
CA GLY A 201 9.32 -3.10 3.76
C GLY A 201 10.33 -4.23 3.88
N VAL A 202 9.90 -5.50 4.01
CA VAL A 202 10.80 -6.64 4.28
C VAL A 202 11.14 -7.47 3.04
N ASP A 203 10.39 -7.35 1.95
CA ASP A 203 10.63 -8.06 0.69
C ASP A 203 10.80 -7.08 -0.49
N ASP A 204 12.04 -6.74 -0.78
CA ASP A 204 12.46 -5.80 -1.81
C ASP A 204 12.39 -6.34 -3.25
N ARG A 205 11.89 -7.56 -3.46
CA ARG A 205 11.79 -8.21 -4.77
C ARG A 205 10.51 -7.86 -5.53
N PHE A 206 9.57 -7.14 -4.91
CA PHE A 206 8.38 -6.63 -5.59
C PHE A 206 8.70 -5.42 -6.47
N THR A 207 8.01 -5.31 -7.60
CA THR A 207 8.14 -4.17 -8.52
C THR A 207 7.31 -2.98 -8.07
N VAL A 208 6.17 -3.23 -7.42
CA VAL A 208 5.20 -2.22 -7.00
C VAL A 208 4.36 -2.77 -5.85
N ALA A 209 3.97 -1.91 -4.91
CA ALA A 209 3.09 -2.27 -3.80
C ALA A 209 1.88 -1.33 -3.71
N MET A 210 0.72 -1.89 -3.35
CA MET A 210 -0.55 -1.16 -3.28
C MET A 210 -1.35 -1.57 -2.05
N PRO A 211 -1.06 -1.01 -0.86
CA PRO A 211 -1.88 -1.22 0.32
C PRO A 211 -3.22 -0.49 0.20
N VAL A 212 -4.31 -1.22 0.44
CA VAL A 212 -5.67 -0.69 0.43
C VAL A 212 -6.20 -0.64 1.84
N TYR A 213 -6.61 0.54 2.30
CA TYR A 213 -6.98 0.92 3.68
C TYR A 213 -5.82 0.78 4.67
N GLY A 214 -5.17 -0.41 4.78
CA GLY A 214 -4.21 -0.75 5.82
C GLY A 214 -3.09 0.28 6.03
N CYS A 215 -2.78 0.56 7.30
CA CYS A 215 -1.71 1.47 7.70
C CYS A 215 -1.11 1.04 9.04
N GLY A 216 -0.07 1.76 9.49
CA GLY A 216 0.51 1.65 10.83
C GLY A 216 -0.09 2.63 11.83
N TYR A 217 0.60 2.78 12.96
CA TYR A 217 0.19 3.61 14.10
C TYR A 217 -1.15 3.20 14.72
N LEU A 218 -1.46 1.88 14.68
CA LEU A 218 -2.78 1.38 15.09
C LEU A 218 -3.10 1.66 16.56
N ARG A 219 -2.11 1.67 17.44
CA ARG A 219 -2.31 2.01 18.87
C ARG A 219 -2.61 3.49 19.11
N GLU A 220 -2.21 4.37 18.20
CA GLU A 220 -2.45 5.81 18.33
C GLU A 220 -3.88 6.17 17.92
N ASN A 221 -4.31 5.68 16.75
CA ASN A 221 -5.69 5.79 16.31
C ASN A 221 -6.03 4.66 15.33
N SER A 222 -7.03 3.85 15.69
CA SER A 222 -7.64 2.80 14.88
C SER A 222 -8.90 2.29 15.58
N VAL A 223 -9.70 1.45 14.91
CA VAL A 223 -10.83 0.77 15.54
C VAL A 223 -10.40 -0.12 16.72
N TRP A 224 -9.16 -0.61 16.72
CA TRP A 224 -8.61 -1.49 17.76
C TRP A 224 -8.02 -0.73 18.96
N LYS A 225 -7.92 0.61 18.89
CA LYS A 225 -7.30 1.43 19.96
C LYS A 225 -7.88 1.16 21.34
N LYS A 226 -9.23 1.16 21.45
CA LYS A 226 -9.90 0.95 22.74
C LYS A 226 -10.00 -0.52 23.11
N GLU A 227 -10.46 -1.36 22.19
CA GLU A 227 -10.85 -2.74 22.46
C GLU A 227 -9.64 -3.68 22.61
N GLU A 228 -8.55 -3.44 21.89
CA GLU A 228 -7.39 -4.32 21.96
C GLU A 228 -6.22 -3.63 22.65
N PHE A 229 -5.74 -2.48 22.15
CA PHE A 229 -4.61 -1.78 22.78
C PHE A 229 -4.95 -1.21 24.15
N GLY A 230 -6.19 -0.80 24.40
CA GLY A 230 -6.64 -0.32 25.71
C GLY A 230 -6.70 -1.39 26.80
N ARG A 231 -6.66 -2.67 26.42
CA ARG A 231 -6.59 -3.82 27.35
C ARG A 231 -5.17 -4.31 27.59
N MET A 232 -4.20 -3.85 26.81
CA MET A 232 -2.78 -4.20 26.96
C MET A 232 -2.13 -3.38 28.05
N THR A 233 -1.16 -3.97 28.72
CA THR A 233 -0.19 -3.18 29.49
C THR A 233 0.63 -2.31 28.52
N GLN A 234 1.26 -1.26 29.03
CA GLN A 234 2.13 -0.41 28.21
C GLN A 234 3.23 -1.23 27.54
N SER A 235 3.84 -2.18 28.28
CA SER A 235 4.89 -3.07 27.75
C SER A 235 4.39 -3.94 26.61
N GLN A 236 3.19 -4.51 26.71
CA GLN A 236 2.57 -5.32 25.64
C GLN A 236 2.27 -4.47 24.40
N SER A 237 1.70 -3.28 24.59
CA SER A 237 1.41 -2.34 23.50
C SER A 237 2.70 -1.89 22.79
N ASP A 238 3.77 -1.61 23.54
CA ASP A 238 5.07 -1.24 22.98
C ASP A 238 5.72 -2.42 22.23
N LYS A 239 5.62 -3.64 22.79
CA LYS A 239 6.09 -4.88 22.13
C LYS A 239 5.33 -5.13 20.84
N TRP A 240 4.00 -5.03 20.86
CA TRP A 240 3.17 -5.21 19.67
C TRP A 240 3.52 -4.18 18.58
N HIS A 241 3.61 -2.90 18.93
CA HIS A 241 3.99 -1.85 17.99
C HIS A 241 5.39 -2.09 17.38
N ARG A 242 6.36 -2.47 18.21
CA ARG A 242 7.72 -2.73 17.75
C ARG A 242 7.79 -3.90 16.79
N LEU A 243 7.03 -4.97 17.02
CA LEU A 243 7.09 -6.21 16.25
C LEU A 243 6.18 -6.21 15.04
N TRP A 244 4.98 -5.67 15.16
CA TRP A 244 3.90 -5.91 14.19
C TRP A 244 3.35 -4.66 13.50
N ASP A 245 3.61 -3.45 14.02
CA ASP A 245 3.05 -2.26 13.41
C ASP A 245 3.71 -1.94 12.05
N PRO A 246 2.93 -1.74 10.97
CA PRO A 246 3.44 -1.40 9.65
C PRO A 246 4.37 -0.20 9.61
N SER A 247 4.21 0.77 10.53
CA SER A 247 5.07 1.95 10.60
C SER A 247 6.54 1.62 10.85
N ARG A 248 6.83 0.40 11.33
CA ARG A 248 8.20 -0.07 11.56
C ARG A 248 8.89 -0.56 10.28
N TYR A 249 8.13 -0.86 9.23
CA TYR A 249 8.63 -1.56 8.06
C TYR A 249 8.45 -0.77 6.75
N ILE A 250 7.28 -0.13 6.55
CA ILE A 250 6.92 0.46 5.25
C ILE A 250 7.93 1.53 4.77
N GLY A 251 8.61 2.21 5.68
CA GLY A 251 9.66 3.18 5.34
C GLY A 251 10.85 2.57 4.60
N SER A 252 11.05 1.26 4.73
CA SER A 252 12.11 0.50 4.04
C SER A 252 11.71 0.01 2.64
N ALA A 253 10.47 0.28 2.21
CA ALA A 253 10.01 -0.09 0.88
C ALA A 253 10.86 0.59 -0.21
N LYS A 254 11.40 -0.20 -1.14
CA LYS A 254 12.23 0.29 -2.25
C LYS A 254 11.44 0.48 -3.54
N MET A 255 10.30 -0.21 -3.66
CA MET A 255 9.42 -0.12 -4.80
C MET A 255 8.48 1.07 -4.69
N PRO A 256 7.92 1.57 -5.81
CA PRO A 256 6.81 2.51 -5.81
C PRO A 256 5.61 2.00 -5.03
N VAL A 257 4.95 2.91 -4.28
CA VAL A 257 3.78 2.58 -3.45
C VAL A 257 2.62 3.50 -3.79
N VAL A 258 1.44 2.94 -4.11
CA VAL A 258 0.20 3.72 -4.11
C VAL A 258 -0.62 3.40 -2.87
N PHE A 259 -0.98 4.44 -2.16
CA PHE A 259 -1.82 4.35 -0.98
C PHE A 259 -3.28 4.63 -1.35
N LEU A 260 -4.17 3.65 -1.16
CA LEU A 260 -5.59 3.79 -1.46
C LEU A 260 -6.41 3.63 -0.18
N ASN A 261 -7.26 4.63 0.13
CA ASN A 261 -8.13 4.61 1.31
C ASN A 261 -9.42 5.40 1.09
N GLY A 262 -10.44 5.09 1.89
CA GLY A 262 -11.68 5.85 1.97
C GLY A 262 -11.64 6.97 3.01
N THR A 263 -12.31 8.07 2.73
CA THR A 263 -12.40 9.20 3.69
C THR A 263 -13.08 8.82 5.00
N ASN A 264 -13.95 7.81 4.97
CA ASN A 264 -14.78 7.35 6.10
C ASN A 264 -14.39 5.94 6.56
N ASP A 265 -13.16 5.51 6.28
CA ASP A 265 -12.73 4.19 6.72
C ASP A 265 -12.82 4.07 8.24
N PHE A 266 -13.61 3.09 8.72
CA PHE A 266 -13.87 2.93 10.14
C PHE A 266 -12.68 2.35 10.90
N ALA A 267 -11.82 1.60 10.22
CA ALA A 267 -10.74 0.83 10.83
C ALA A 267 -9.40 1.57 10.80
N TYR A 268 -9.10 2.28 9.68
CA TYR A 268 -7.82 2.93 9.42
C TYR A 268 -8.01 4.44 9.20
N PRO A 269 -8.05 5.23 10.28
CA PRO A 269 -8.31 6.68 10.23
C PRO A 269 -7.25 7.46 9.46
N MET A 270 -7.66 8.61 8.89
CA MET A 270 -6.82 9.45 8.04
C MET A 270 -5.55 9.97 8.71
N ASP A 271 -5.52 10.17 10.02
CA ASP A 271 -4.34 10.62 10.75
C ASP A 271 -3.25 9.55 10.83
N SER A 272 -3.58 8.31 11.24
CA SER A 272 -2.66 7.16 11.23
C SER A 272 -2.23 6.83 9.81
N TYR A 273 -3.16 6.90 8.87
CA TYR A 273 -2.88 6.68 7.46
C TYR A 273 -1.89 7.71 6.89
N ALA A 274 -2.13 9.02 7.09
CA ALA A 274 -1.22 10.07 6.65
C ALA A 274 0.18 9.96 7.26
N LYS A 275 0.29 9.57 8.54
CA LYS A 275 1.58 9.30 9.18
C LYS A 275 2.31 8.15 8.49
N THR A 276 1.60 7.06 8.20
CA THR A 276 2.17 5.89 7.51
C THR A 276 2.68 6.25 6.12
N CYS A 277 1.90 6.97 5.33
CA CYS A 277 2.28 7.41 3.99
C CYS A 277 3.55 8.25 3.96
N LYS A 278 3.80 9.06 4.99
CA LYS A 278 5.00 9.90 5.11
C LYS A 278 6.30 9.11 5.31
N LEU A 279 6.21 7.88 5.79
CA LEU A 279 7.40 7.03 6.01
C LEU A 279 8.05 6.59 4.72
N VAL A 280 7.27 6.38 3.64
CA VAL A 280 7.82 6.02 2.34
C VAL A 280 8.58 7.21 1.77
N GLN A 281 9.87 7.05 1.55
CA GLN A 281 10.75 8.10 1.01
C GLN A 281 10.81 8.06 -0.52
N GLY A 282 10.63 6.86 -1.11
CA GLY A 282 10.64 6.64 -2.55
C GLY A 282 9.39 7.15 -3.25
N GLU A 283 9.21 6.71 -4.49
CA GLU A 283 8.06 7.08 -5.33
C GLU A 283 6.76 6.58 -4.70
N LYS A 284 5.81 7.49 -4.55
CA LYS A 284 4.49 7.19 -3.97
C LYS A 284 3.41 8.04 -4.62
N ASN A 285 2.21 7.50 -4.67
CA ASN A 285 1.02 8.19 -5.10
C ASN A 285 -0.13 7.91 -4.12
N TYR A 286 -1.18 8.70 -4.18
CA TYR A 286 -2.33 8.60 -3.29
C TYR A 286 -3.61 8.52 -4.09
N SER A 287 -4.54 7.70 -3.62
CA SER A 287 -5.91 7.65 -4.10
C SER A 287 -6.84 7.65 -2.88
N ILE A 288 -7.24 8.83 -2.43
CA ILE A 288 -8.19 8.98 -1.35
C ILE A 288 -9.59 9.13 -1.95
N GLN A 289 -10.42 8.11 -1.73
CA GLN A 289 -11.76 8.03 -2.31
C GLN A 289 -12.81 8.57 -1.33
N LEU A 290 -13.67 9.47 -1.81
CA LEU A 290 -14.77 10.00 -0.99
C LEU A 290 -15.77 8.88 -0.69
N GLN A 291 -16.00 8.60 0.61
CA GLN A 291 -16.95 7.59 1.09
C GLN A 291 -16.77 6.18 0.48
N MET A 292 -15.54 5.80 0.19
CA MET A 292 -15.22 4.46 -0.26
C MET A 292 -15.66 3.42 0.77
N GLN A 293 -16.38 2.40 0.33
CA GLN A 293 -16.78 1.30 1.20
C GLN A 293 -15.59 0.43 1.59
N HIS A 294 -15.53 0.03 2.85
CA HIS A 294 -14.56 -0.93 3.33
C HIS A 294 -15.05 -2.36 3.05
N GLY A 295 -14.36 -3.08 2.19
CA GLY A 295 -14.74 -4.44 1.79
C GLY A 295 -13.65 -5.13 0.98
N HIS A 296 -13.89 -6.40 0.61
CA HIS A 296 -12.99 -7.19 -0.23
C HIS A 296 -13.28 -6.96 -1.73
N ILE A 297 -13.04 -5.74 -2.22
CA ILE A 297 -13.37 -5.29 -3.58
C ILE A 297 -12.12 -4.81 -4.33
N PHE A 298 -12.06 -5.10 -5.64
CA PHE A 298 -10.99 -4.70 -6.55
C PHE A 298 -11.54 -4.08 -7.86
N ASP A 299 -12.52 -3.19 -7.78
CA ASP A 299 -13.19 -2.58 -8.95
C ASP A 299 -12.82 -1.12 -9.20
N PHE A 300 -11.79 -0.63 -8.55
CA PHE A 300 -11.29 0.72 -8.79
C PHE A 300 -10.27 0.74 -9.94
N PRO A 301 -10.40 1.63 -10.92
CA PRO A 301 -9.47 1.70 -12.05
C PRO A 301 -8.02 1.94 -11.61
N GLU A 302 -7.79 2.61 -10.49
CA GLU A 302 -6.47 2.93 -9.94
C GLU A 302 -5.64 1.68 -9.67
N PHE A 303 -6.25 0.58 -9.25
CA PHE A 303 -5.56 -0.69 -9.01
C PHE A 303 -4.84 -1.17 -10.26
N PHE A 304 -5.56 -1.19 -11.35
CA PHE A 304 -5.04 -1.74 -12.60
C PHE A 304 -4.07 -0.77 -13.26
N LEU A 305 -4.42 0.51 -13.31
CA LEU A 305 -3.60 1.54 -13.94
C LEU A 305 -2.25 1.71 -13.24
N PHE A 306 -2.23 1.64 -11.90
CA PHE A 306 -0.98 1.75 -11.15
C PHE A 306 -0.08 0.53 -11.36
N VAL A 307 -0.63 -0.67 -11.29
CA VAL A 307 0.15 -1.89 -11.54
C VAL A 307 0.66 -1.91 -12.97
N ASP A 308 -0.19 -1.61 -13.96
CA ASP A 308 0.20 -1.57 -15.37
C ASP A 308 1.26 -0.48 -15.66
N GLN A 309 1.24 0.66 -14.93
CA GLN A 309 2.26 1.72 -15.06
C GLN A 309 3.67 1.18 -14.88
N TYR A 310 3.91 0.39 -13.83
CA TYR A 310 5.26 -0.12 -13.50
C TYR A 310 5.57 -1.48 -14.13
N ILE A 311 4.56 -2.34 -14.24
CA ILE A 311 4.73 -3.69 -14.75
C ILE A 311 4.77 -3.73 -16.29
N ARG A 312 3.95 -2.89 -16.95
CA ARG A 312 3.77 -2.90 -18.43
C ARG A 312 4.15 -1.59 -19.10
N LYS A 313 4.74 -0.65 -18.35
CA LYS A 313 5.05 0.70 -18.86
C LYS A 313 3.80 1.44 -19.36
N GLY A 314 2.66 1.21 -18.70
CA GLY A 314 1.39 1.88 -19.01
C GLY A 314 1.43 3.37 -18.68
N THR A 315 0.43 4.09 -19.18
CA THR A 315 0.29 5.54 -18.94
C THR A 315 0.17 5.84 -17.45
N PRO A 316 1.05 6.68 -16.87
CA PRO A 316 1.08 6.95 -15.45
C PRO A 316 -0.23 7.55 -14.91
N LEU A 317 -0.53 7.25 -13.65
CA LEU A 317 -1.56 7.96 -12.89
C LEU A 317 -1.13 9.42 -12.66
N PRO A 318 -2.08 10.37 -12.62
CA PRO A 318 -1.77 11.74 -12.22
C PRO A 318 -1.09 11.78 -10.85
N LEU A 319 -0.05 12.61 -10.73
CA LEU A 319 0.65 12.85 -9.47
C LEU A 319 0.35 14.27 -9.00
N VAL A 320 -0.39 14.39 -7.90
CA VAL A 320 -0.75 15.67 -7.29
C VAL A 320 0.29 16.05 -6.26
N ALA A 321 0.93 17.19 -6.45
CA ALA A 321 1.94 17.70 -5.52
C ALA A 321 1.32 18.11 -4.18
N ARG A 322 2.17 18.27 -3.16
CA ARG A 322 1.73 18.79 -1.86
C ARG A 322 1.08 20.18 -2.01
N PRO A 323 -0.15 20.38 -1.52
CA PRO A 323 -0.82 21.67 -1.62
C PRO A 323 -0.18 22.74 -0.73
N ILE A 324 -0.24 23.99 -1.18
CA ILE A 324 0.26 25.17 -0.47
C ILE A 324 -0.91 26.12 -0.23
N ILE A 325 -1.03 26.62 1.01
CA ILE A 325 -1.98 27.67 1.36
C ILE A 325 -1.23 29.01 1.44
N LYS A 326 -1.71 30.03 0.71
CA LYS A 326 -1.18 31.39 0.75
C LYS A 326 -2.33 32.41 0.61
N LYS A 327 -2.41 33.34 1.56
CA LYS A 327 -3.40 34.44 1.54
C LYS A 327 -4.85 33.98 1.29
N GLY A 328 -5.31 32.94 1.98
CA GLY A 328 -6.67 32.42 1.85
C GLY A 328 -6.97 31.58 0.60
N SER A 329 -5.97 31.34 -0.24
CA SER A 329 -6.07 30.47 -1.40
C SER A 329 -5.26 29.19 -1.19
N VAL A 330 -5.74 28.06 -1.74
CA VAL A 330 -4.99 26.82 -1.86
C VAL A 330 -4.54 26.63 -3.30
N SER A 331 -3.33 26.11 -3.50
CA SER A 331 -2.82 25.79 -4.83
C SER A 331 -1.95 24.52 -4.79
N THR A 332 -1.93 23.81 -5.91
CA THR A 332 -1.04 22.68 -6.15
C THR A 332 -0.74 22.54 -7.64
N THR A 333 0.15 21.63 -7.98
CA THR A 333 0.40 21.22 -9.35
C THR A 333 0.05 19.73 -9.52
N VAL A 334 -0.33 19.35 -10.73
CA VAL A 334 -0.54 17.96 -11.11
C VAL A 334 0.35 17.62 -12.29
N LYS A 335 1.18 16.60 -12.14
CA LYS A 335 1.93 16.00 -13.27
C LYS A 335 1.06 14.89 -13.86
N SER A 336 0.59 15.07 -15.07
CA SER A 336 -0.26 14.10 -15.77
C SER A 336 0.03 14.10 -17.26
N SER A 337 0.02 12.92 -17.86
CA SER A 337 0.03 12.70 -19.32
C SER A 337 -1.39 12.50 -19.89
N THR A 338 -2.39 12.47 -19.02
CA THR A 338 -3.81 12.36 -19.35
C THR A 338 -4.54 13.65 -19.00
N LYS A 339 -5.69 13.91 -19.66
CA LYS A 339 -6.52 15.07 -19.37
C LYS A 339 -7.13 14.98 -17.98
N ILE A 340 -6.98 16.04 -17.17
CA ILE A 340 -7.67 16.17 -15.88
C ILE A 340 -9.07 16.74 -16.16
N LEU A 341 -10.09 16.00 -15.74
CA LEU A 341 -11.49 16.38 -15.92
C LEU A 341 -12.01 17.25 -14.78
N SER A 342 -11.54 17.02 -13.56
CA SER A 342 -11.95 17.80 -12.39
C SER A 342 -10.90 17.76 -11.30
N ALA A 343 -10.93 18.77 -10.45
CA ALA A 343 -10.17 18.81 -9.20
C ALA A 343 -11.07 19.36 -8.09
N ASN A 344 -10.93 18.79 -6.87
CA ASN A 344 -11.70 19.23 -5.72
C ASN A 344 -10.83 19.35 -4.48
N LEU A 345 -11.10 20.34 -3.67
CA LEU A 345 -10.70 20.38 -2.28
C LEU A 345 -11.72 19.58 -1.46
N ARG A 346 -11.24 18.61 -0.69
CA ARG A 346 -12.01 17.84 0.27
C ARG A 346 -11.56 18.22 1.67
N TYR A 347 -12.50 18.56 2.55
CA TYR A 347 -12.17 18.86 3.94
C TYR A 347 -13.27 18.42 4.90
N THR A 348 -12.88 18.22 6.16
CA THR A 348 -13.77 17.95 7.28
C THR A 348 -13.31 18.73 8.50
N SER A 349 -14.26 19.15 9.36
CA SER A 349 -13.99 19.78 10.64
C SER A 349 -14.27 18.87 11.83
N GLY A 350 -14.64 17.59 11.56
CA GLY A 350 -14.92 16.61 12.59
C GLY A 350 -13.66 16.13 13.33
N PRO A 351 -13.81 15.59 14.54
CA PRO A 351 -12.71 15.09 15.34
C PRO A 351 -12.05 13.85 14.70
N HIS A 352 -10.79 13.58 15.04
CA HIS A 352 -10.04 12.48 14.46
C HIS A 352 -10.54 11.10 14.89
N GLU A 353 -11.08 10.99 16.10
CA GLU A 353 -11.58 9.74 16.69
C GLU A 353 -12.87 9.22 16.03
N GLU A 354 -13.58 10.07 15.30
CA GLU A 354 -14.84 9.71 14.64
C GLU A 354 -14.70 9.56 13.13
N ASN A 355 -13.61 8.99 12.65
CA ASN A 355 -13.29 8.94 11.22
C ASN A 355 -14.45 8.42 10.36
N GLY A 356 -15.07 7.31 10.75
CA GLY A 356 -16.20 6.70 10.02
C GLY A 356 -17.46 7.56 9.95
N LYS A 357 -17.62 8.54 10.86
CA LYS A 357 -18.78 9.44 10.96
C LYS A 357 -18.55 10.83 10.40
N ARG A 358 -17.33 11.14 9.94
CA ARG A 358 -16.98 12.48 9.45
C ARG A 358 -17.84 12.91 8.27
N GLN A 359 -18.28 14.15 8.34
CA GLN A 359 -18.92 14.82 7.21
C GLN A 359 -17.86 15.55 6.39
N TRP A 360 -17.84 15.28 5.10
CA TRP A 360 -16.89 15.85 4.18
C TRP A 360 -17.55 16.88 3.27
N THR A 361 -16.90 18.03 3.17
CA THR A 361 -17.28 19.09 2.23
C THR A 361 -16.40 19.00 0.99
N THR A 362 -17.04 19.17 -0.17
CA THR A 362 -16.41 19.20 -1.49
C THR A 362 -16.47 20.62 -2.04
N VAL A 363 -15.33 21.18 -2.41
CA VAL A 363 -15.24 22.47 -3.08
C VAL A 363 -14.53 22.29 -4.42
N PRO A 364 -15.18 22.55 -5.55
CA PRO A 364 -14.54 22.51 -6.87
C PRO A 364 -13.37 23.48 -6.95
N LEU A 365 -12.27 23.04 -7.57
CA LEU A 365 -11.09 23.84 -7.83
C LEU A 365 -10.93 24.10 -9.33
N ILE A 366 -10.27 25.22 -9.65
CA ILE A 366 -9.95 25.60 -11.01
C ILE A 366 -8.72 24.81 -11.48
N VAL A 367 -8.87 24.14 -12.61
CA VAL A 367 -7.77 23.44 -13.30
C VAL A 367 -7.33 24.27 -14.49
N ASN A 368 -6.09 24.76 -14.44
CA ASN A 368 -5.49 25.51 -15.55
C ASN A 368 -4.19 24.81 -15.96
N SER A 369 -4.28 23.96 -16.99
CA SER A 369 -3.20 23.07 -17.41
C SER A 369 -2.76 22.15 -16.24
N GLN A 370 -1.54 22.29 -15.76
CA GLN A 370 -0.98 21.54 -14.63
C GLN A 370 -1.15 22.24 -13.27
N LYS A 371 -1.76 23.42 -13.23
CA LYS A 371 -1.98 24.18 -12.00
C LYS A 371 -3.41 24.02 -11.54
N ILE A 372 -3.58 23.79 -10.23
CA ILE A 372 -4.88 23.67 -9.56
C ILE A 372 -4.91 24.72 -8.45
N HIS A 373 -5.98 25.49 -8.37
CA HIS A 373 -6.13 26.53 -7.34
C HIS A 373 -7.59 26.83 -7.01
N GLY A 374 -7.80 27.42 -5.84
CA GLY A 374 -9.12 27.87 -5.37
C GLY A 374 -9.08 28.40 -3.94
N ALA A 375 -10.23 28.48 -3.31
CA ALA A 375 -10.33 28.89 -1.90
C ALA A 375 -9.66 27.85 -0.99
N ALA A 376 -8.94 28.32 0.03
CA ALA A 376 -8.37 27.45 1.06
C ALA A 376 -9.46 26.79 1.91
N PRO A 377 -9.19 25.63 2.56
CA PRO A 377 -10.11 25.08 3.53
C PRO A 377 -10.33 26.06 4.70
N PRO A 378 -11.49 26.04 5.37
CA PRO A 378 -11.74 26.91 6.49
C PRO A 378 -10.77 26.63 7.65
N LYS A 379 -10.54 27.63 8.52
CA LYS A 379 -9.56 27.54 9.63
C LYS A 379 -9.84 26.42 10.63
N ASN A 380 -11.08 25.97 10.74
CA ASN A 380 -11.50 24.85 11.59
C ASN A 380 -11.43 23.49 10.91
N ALA A 381 -10.95 23.39 9.66
CA ALA A 381 -10.74 22.11 9.01
C ALA A 381 -9.68 21.30 9.78
N THR A 382 -10.01 20.05 10.14
CA THR A 382 -9.10 19.15 10.85
C THR A 382 -8.34 18.23 9.91
N VAL A 383 -8.96 17.84 8.79
CA VAL A 383 -8.34 17.03 7.73
C VAL A 383 -8.79 17.56 6.38
N TRP A 384 -7.86 17.64 5.42
CA TRP A 384 -8.18 18.04 4.06
C TRP A 384 -7.16 17.52 3.06
N TYR A 385 -7.54 17.43 1.78
CA TYR A 385 -6.69 17.06 0.66
C TYR A 385 -7.30 17.59 -0.65
N ILE A 386 -6.54 17.51 -1.73
CA ILE A 386 -7.02 17.80 -3.08
C ILE A 386 -7.06 16.50 -3.87
N ASP A 387 -8.20 16.17 -4.49
CA ASP A 387 -8.30 15.10 -5.46
C ASP A 387 -8.40 15.63 -6.90
N VAL A 388 -7.98 14.81 -7.83
CA VAL A 388 -8.18 15.01 -9.26
C VAL A 388 -8.76 13.75 -9.88
N ARG A 389 -9.59 13.90 -10.90
CA ARG A 389 -10.10 12.82 -11.72
C ARG A 389 -9.60 12.99 -13.15
N ASP A 390 -8.99 11.98 -13.72
CA ASP A 390 -8.54 11.98 -15.11
C ASP A 390 -9.60 11.41 -16.06
N GLU A 391 -9.34 11.49 -17.38
CA GLU A 391 -10.23 10.99 -18.44
C GLU A 391 -10.46 9.47 -18.39
N ARG A 392 -9.60 8.71 -17.73
CA ARG A 392 -9.76 7.26 -17.46
C ARG A 392 -10.65 6.97 -16.24
N LYS A 393 -11.20 8.04 -15.62
CA LYS A 393 -11.99 8.02 -14.38
C LYS A 393 -11.19 7.69 -13.13
N ALA A 394 -9.87 7.59 -13.23
CA ALA A 394 -9.01 7.37 -12.07
C ALA A 394 -8.99 8.62 -11.17
N VAL A 395 -9.08 8.39 -9.86
CA VAL A 395 -9.00 9.42 -8.82
C VAL A 395 -7.65 9.30 -8.12
N THR A 396 -6.83 10.34 -8.25
CA THR A 396 -5.61 10.47 -7.44
C THR A 396 -5.69 11.73 -6.57
N SER A 397 -4.90 11.76 -5.52
CA SER A 397 -4.96 12.86 -4.57
C SER A 397 -3.57 13.36 -4.17
N SER A 398 -3.55 14.54 -3.57
CA SER A 398 -2.42 14.98 -2.78
C SER A 398 -2.26 14.12 -1.52
N GLU A 399 -1.15 14.28 -0.80
CA GLU A 399 -1.10 13.80 0.57
C GLU A 399 -2.25 14.39 1.41
N VAL A 400 -2.68 13.64 2.42
CA VAL A 400 -3.69 14.09 3.38
C VAL A 400 -3.04 15.04 4.37
N MET A 401 -3.62 16.25 4.47
CA MET A 401 -3.22 17.29 5.41
C MET A 401 -4.02 17.12 6.70
N VAL A 402 -3.35 16.66 7.76
CA VAL A 402 -3.93 16.52 9.09
C VAL A 402 -3.50 17.74 9.92
N VAL A 403 -4.46 18.54 10.35
CA VAL A 403 -4.22 19.71 11.19
C VAL A 403 -4.31 19.25 12.64
N ASN A 404 -3.20 19.29 13.37
CA ASN A 404 -3.19 18.95 14.78
C ASN A 404 -4.11 19.92 15.56
N SER A 405 -5.20 19.41 16.09
CA SER A 405 -6.09 20.12 16.99
C SER A 405 -5.49 20.18 18.40
N ASN A 406 -4.29 20.75 18.54
CA ASN A 406 -3.74 21.07 19.85
C ASN A 406 -3.42 22.56 19.92
N PRO A 407 -4.39 23.41 20.27
CA PRO A 407 -4.06 24.70 20.81
C PRO A 407 -3.61 24.45 22.26
N ARG A 408 -2.31 24.22 22.48
CA ARG A 408 -1.78 24.67 23.77
C ARG A 408 -2.14 26.14 23.87
N ARG A 409 -3.23 26.44 24.57
CA ARG A 409 -3.49 27.78 25.07
C ARG A 409 -2.25 28.18 25.85
N VAL A 410 -1.45 29.03 25.27
CA VAL A 410 -0.57 29.90 26.01
C VAL A 410 -1.53 30.71 26.90
N LYS A 411 -1.64 30.31 28.17
CA LYS A 411 -2.18 31.22 29.19
C LYS A 411 -1.14 32.31 29.35
N ASN A 412 -1.51 33.50 28.94
CA ASN A 412 -0.86 34.74 29.37
C ASN A 412 -0.94 34.84 30.88
#